data_578a62c1581132cf18320cccc51904da
#
_entry.id   578a62c1581132cf18320cccc51904da
#
_cell.length_a   1.000
_cell.length_b   1.000
_cell.length_c   1.000
_cell.angle_alpha   90.00
_cell.angle_beta   90.00
_cell.angle_gamma   90.00
#
_symmetry.space_group_name_H-M   'P 1'
#
loop_
_entity.id
_entity.type
_entity.pdbx_description
1 polymer ?
#
loop_
_entity_poly.entity_id
_entity_poly.type
_entity_poly.pdbx_seq_one_letter_code
_entity_poly.pdbx_strand_id
1 'polypeptide(L)'
;MNLAELTARMHAIRDHNDWRRYQSPKNLVMAASVEMAELVEIFQWLSEEQSRQLPPEQLAHAGQEVADVVLYLLQLCSELGLDMNQAVLDKLADNERRFLK
;
A
#
# COMPACT_ATOMS: atom_id res chain seq x y z
N MET A 1 3.06 -7.60 10.45
CA MET A 1 1.77 -6.89 10.49
C MET A 1 0.64 -7.87 10.74
N ASN A 2 -0.31 -7.49 11.56
CA ASN A 2 -1.56 -8.24 11.69
C ASN A 2 -2.58 -7.63 10.73
N LEU A 3 -2.76 -8.24 9.56
CA LEU A 3 -3.63 -7.69 8.52
C LEU A 3 -5.11 -7.68 8.92
N ALA A 4 -5.55 -8.66 9.70
CA ALA A 4 -6.92 -8.71 10.18
C ALA A 4 -7.22 -7.54 11.12
N GLU A 5 -6.31 -7.23 12.03
CA GLU A 5 -6.43 -6.09 12.95
C GLU A 5 -6.42 -4.77 12.19
N LEU A 6 -5.49 -4.61 11.23
CA LEU A 6 -5.42 -3.40 10.42
C LEU A 6 -6.69 -3.20 9.60
N THR A 7 -7.23 -4.28 9.01
CA THR A 7 -8.48 -4.23 8.27
C THR A 7 -9.63 -3.78 9.15
N ALA A 8 -9.74 -4.34 10.35
CA ALA A 8 -10.79 -3.96 11.30
C ALA A 8 -10.71 -2.48 11.69
N ARG A 9 -9.49 -1.98 11.93
CA ARG A 9 -9.28 -0.57 12.27
C ARG A 9 -9.64 0.36 11.12
N MET A 10 -9.28 -0.01 9.88
CA MET A 10 -9.67 0.75 8.69
C MET A 10 -11.19 0.77 8.51
N HIS A 11 -11.84 -0.38 8.71
CA HIS A 11 -13.30 -0.45 8.61
C HIS A 11 -13.98 0.43 9.66
N ALA A 12 -13.42 0.51 10.87
CA ALA A 12 -13.95 1.40 11.91
C ALA A 12 -13.91 2.87 11.47
N ILE A 13 -12.81 3.31 10.88
CA ILE A 13 -12.69 4.69 10.35
C ILE A 13 -13.68 4.90 9.21
N ARG A 14 -13.71 3.98 8.26
CA ARG A 14 -14.60 4.03 7.10
C ARG A 14 -16.06 4.16 7.51
N ASP A 15 -16.50 3.30 8.44
CA ASP A 15 -17.89 3.22 8.84
C ASP A 15 -18.29 4.41 9.71
N HIS A 16 -17.38 4.88 10.56
CA HIS A 16 -17.60 6.10 11.36
C HIS A 16 -17.87 7.32 10.49
N ASN A 17 -17.21 7.43 9.35
CA ASN A 17 -17.33 8.55 8.43
C ASN A 17 -18.31 8.32 7.28
N ASP A 18 -18.97 7.17 7.23
CA ASP A 18 -19.86 6.79 6.14
C ASP A 18 -19.18 6.87 4.77
N TRP A 19 -17.95 6.38 4.69
CA TRP A 19 -17.14 6.45 3.46
C TRP A 19 -17.30 5.23 2.55
N ARG A 20 -17.94 4.16 3.01
CA ARG A 20 -18.00 2.90 2.26
C ARG A 20 -18.55 3.08 0.84
N ARG A 21 -19.56 3.93 0.69
CA ARG A 21 -20.17 4.23 -0.62
C ARG A 21 -19.20 4.86 -1.62
N TYR A 22 -18.11 5.47 -1.13
CA TYR A 22 -17.08 6.10 -1.97
C TYR A 22 -15.86 5.21 -2.17
N GLN A 23 -15.76 4.09 -1.44
CA GLN A 23 -14.60 3.21 -1.44
C GLN A 23 -14.88 1.93 -2.22
N SER A 24 -15.34 2.08 -3.47
CA SER A 24 -15.44 0.97 -4.40
C SER A 24 -14.05 0.47 -4.77
N PRO A 25 -13.89 -0.77 -5.25
CA PRO A 25 -12.59 -1.25 -5.74
C PRO A 25 -11.97 -0.31 -6.77
N LYS A 26 -12.74 0.21 -7.70
CA LYS A 26 -12.25 1.18 -8.69
C LYS A 26 -11.67 2.43 -8.02
N ASN A 27 -12.40 3.03 -7.09
CA ASN A 27 -11.96 4.24 -6.40
C ASN A 27 -10.73 3.98 -5.54
N LEU A 28 -10.66 2.81 -4.89
CA LEU A 28 -9.51 2.43 -4.07
C LEU A 28 -8.24 2.28 -4.90
N VAL A 29 -8.34 1.66 -6.08
CA VAL A 29 -7.19 1.55 -7.00
C VAL A 29 -6.73 2.93 -7.45
N MET A 30 -7.67 3.81 -7.79
CA MET A 30 -7.35 5.18 -8.19
C MET A 30 -6.68 5.95 -7.05
N ALA A 31 -7.20 5.83 -5.84
CA ALA A 31 -6.62 6.47 -4.65
C ALA A 31 -5.21 5.94 -4.37
N ALA A 32 -5.01 4.63 -4.47
CA ALA A 32 -3.69 4.03 -4.31
C ALA A 32 -2.69 4.56 -5.34
N SER A 33 -3.13 4.78 -6.59
CA SER A 33 -2.27 5.31 -7.64
C SER A 33 -1.83 6.75 -7.35
N VAL A 34 -2.71 7.56 -6.75
CA VAL A 34 -2.37 8.93 -6.35
C VAL A 34 -1.31 8.92 -5.25
N GLU A 35 -1.47 8.08 -4.23
CA GLU A 35 -0.48 7.96 -3.15
C GLU A 35 0.86 7.42 -3.68
N MET A 36 0.81 6.49 -4.63
CA MET A 36 2.02 5.99 -5.28
C MET A 36 2.72 7.09 -6.07
N ALA A 37 1.96 7.97 -6.73
CA ALA A 37 2.53 9.13 -7.43
C ALA A 37 3.20 10.10 -6.46
N GLU A 38 2.63 10.32 -5.28
CA GLU A 38 3.26 11.15 -4.24
C GLU A 38 4.57 10.54 -3.74
N LEU A 39 4.63 9.21 -3.64
CA LEU A 39 5.87 8.51 -3.32
C LEU A 39 6.92 8.70 -4.42
N VAL A 40 6.50 8.61 -5.70
CA VAL A 40 7.37 8.87 -6.85
C VAL A 40 7.97 10.28 -6.78
N GLU A 41 7.17 11.28 -6.41
CA GLU A 41 7.63 12.68 -6.31
C GLU A 41 8.81 12.84 -5.35
N ILE A 42 8.88 12.04 -4.29
CA ILE A 42 10.00 12.10 -3.34
C ILE A 42 11.32 11.70 -4.02
N PHE A 43 11.28 10.76 -4.95
CA PHE A 43 12.47 10.12 -5.53
C PHE A 43 12.81 10.57 -6.95
N GLN A 44 11.84 11.04 -7.73
CA GLN A 44 11.98 11.17 -9.19
C GLN A 44 13.16 12.04 -9.65
N TRP A 45 13.58 13.01 -8.84
CA TRP A 45 14.67 13.93 -9.20
C TRP A 45 15.98 13.61 -8.49
N LEU A 46 16.03 12.52 -7.74
CA LEU A 46 17.23 12.11 -7.01
C LEU A 46 18.12 11.22 -7.87
N SER A 47 19.43 11.27 -7.61
CA SER A 47 20.35 10.28 -8.14
C SER A 47 20.12 8.93 -7.43
N GLU A 48 20.68 7.86 -8.00
CA GLU A 48 20.62 6.54 -7.36
C GLU A 48 21.19 6.56 -5.95
N GLU A 49 22.34 7.24 -5.78
CA GLU A 49 22.98 7.36 -4.48
C GLU A 49 22.13 8.15 -3.49
N GLN A 50 21.58 9.28 -3.91
CA GLN A 50 20.71 10.10 -3.07
C GLN A 50 19.45 9.34 -2.65
N SER A 51 18.92 8.51 -3.55
CA SER A 51 17.71 7.73 -3.25
C SER A 51 17.91 6.71 -2.12
N ARG A 52 19.15 6.29 -1.90
CA ARG A 52 19.50 5.35 -0.83
C ARG A 52 19.76 6.01 0.53
N GLN A 53 19.85 7.33 0.57
CA GLN A 53 20.22 8.08 1.76
C GLN A 53 19.36 9.31 1.97
N LEU A 54 18.05 9.10 2.12
CA LEU A 54 17.12 10.20 2.32
C LEU A 54 17.39 10.93 3.65
N PRO A 55 17.30 12.26 3.66
CA PRO A 55 17.29 13.01 4.92
C PRO A 55 16.13 12.57 5.80
N PRO A 56 16.24 12.73 7.14
CA PRO A 56 15.20 12.23 8.08
C PRO A 56 13.77 12.67 7.78
N GLU A 57 13.57 13.93 7.37
CA GLU A 57 12.22 14.44 7.04
C GLU A 57 11.64 13.74 5.81
N GLN A 58 12.46 13.54 4.78
CA GLN A 58 12.01 12.86 3.57
C GLN A 58 11.81 11.37 3.81
N LEU A 59 12.64 10.76 4.65
CA LEU A 59 12.47 9.36 5.04
C LEU A 59 11.14 9.16 5.76
N ALA A 60 10.80 10.05 6.70
CA ALA A 60 9.52 10.00 7.41
C ALA A 60 8.34 10.17 6.46
N HIS A 61 8.45 11.11 5.50
CA HIS A 61 7.41 11.33 4.49
C HIS A 61 7.24 10.10 3.60
N ALA A 62 8.36 9.51 3.14
CA ALA A 62 8.31 8.28 2.34
C ALA A 62 7.61 7.14 3.11
N GLY A 63 7.90 7.01 4.41
CA GLY A 63 7.23 6.03 5.26
C GLY A 63 5.73 6.22 5.33
N GLN A 64 5.27 7.47 5.44
CA GLN A 64 3.83 7.79 5.44
C GLN A 64 3.19 7.42 4.10
N GLU A 65 3.82 7.74 2.99
CA GLU A 65 3.29 7.42 1.66
C GLU A 65 3.26 5.90 1.41
N VAL A 66 4.29 5.17 1.85
CA VAL A 66 4.27 3.70 1.79
C VAL A 66 3.10 3.15 2.59
N ALA A 67 2.88 3.68 3.79
CA ALA A 67 1.76 3.25 4.65
C ALA A 67 0.41 3.52 3.97
N ASP A 68 0.24 4.70 3.36
CA ASP A 68 -0.99 5.03 2.65
C ASP A 68 -1.27 4.08 1.49
N VAL A 69 -0.25 3.75 0.69
CA VAL A 69 -0.39 2.79 -0.41
C VAL A 69 -0.79 1.41 0.12
N VAL A 70 -0.11 0.93 1.16
CA VAL A 70 -0.40 -0.37 1.76
C VAL A 70 -1.84 -0.42 2.29
N LEU A 71 -2.28 0.64 2.97
CA LEU A 71 -3.63 0.69 3.54
C LEU A 71 -4.70 0.70 2.44
N TYR A 72 -4.51 1.43 1.34
CA TYR A 72 -5.45 1.39 0.21
C TYR A 72 -5.48 0.00 -0.44
N LEU A 73 -4.33 -0.64 -0.61
CA LEU A 73 -4.29 -1.99 -1.18
C LEU A 73 -4.95 -3.02 -0.26
N LEU A 74 -4.77 -2.88 1.04
CA LEU A 74 -5.42 -3.76 2.02
C LEU A 74 -6.94 -3.57 2.00
N GLN A 75 -7.39 -2.32 1.90
CA GLN A 75 -8.82 -2.01 1.76
C GLN A 75 -9.39 -2.60 0.47
N LEU A 76 -8.65 -2.50 -0.63
CA LEU A 76 -9.02 -3.10 -1.91
C LEU A 76 -9.19 -4.60 -1.78
N CYS A 77 -8.24 -5.28 -1.15
CA CYS A 77 -8.33 -6.72 -0.91
C CYS A 77 -9.58 -7.06 -0.11
N SER A 78 -9.89 -6.27 0.92
CA SER A 78 -11.09 -6.45 1.73
C SER A 78 -12.37 -6.35 0.89
N GLU A 79 -12.46 -5.34 0.03
CA GLU A 79 -13.65 -5.16 -0.83
C GLU A 79 -13.79 -6.27 -1.87
N LEU A 80 -12.68 -6.83 -2.36
CA LEU A 80 -12.69 -7.91 -3.34
C LEU A 80 -12.78 -9.31 -2.72
N GLY A 81 -12.75 -9.42 -1.40
CA GLY A 81 -12.71 -10.71 -0.72
C GLY A 81 -11.41 -11.47 -0.94
N LEU A 82 -10.31 -10.74 -1.19
CA LEU A 82 -8.98 -11.32 -1.35
C LEU A 82 -8.24 -11.35 -0.01
N ASP A 83 -7.59 -12.47 0.27
CA ASP A 83 -6.65 -12.58 1.39
C ASP A 83 -5.29 -12.06 0.92
N MET A 84 -4.92 -10.85 1.36
CA MET A 84 -3.66 -10.22 0.96
C MET A 84 -2.46 -11.06 1.36
N ASN A 85 -2.46 -11.63 2.56
CA ASN A 85 -1.35 -12.44 3.05
C ASN A 85 -1.12 -13.64 2.12
N GLN A 86 -2.20 -14.34 1.77
CA GLN A 86 -2.10 -15.51 0.89
C GLN A 86 -1.67 -15.10 -0.53
N ALA A 87 -2.22 -14.01 -1.05
CA ALA A 87 -1.85 -13.51 -2.38
C ALA A 87 -0.35 -13.18 -2.46
N VAL A 88 0.16 -12.52 -1.43
CA VAL A 88 1.60 -12.16 -1.37
C VAL A 88 2.47 -13.41 -1.25
N LEU A 89 2.09 -14.35 -0.37
CA LEU A 89 2.84 -15.59 -0.19
C LEU A 89 2.89 -16.43 -1.49
N ASP A 90 1.76 -16.53 -2.17
CA ASP A 90 1.67 -17.30 -3.44
C ASP A 90 2.54 -16.66 -4.51
N LYS A 91 2.51 -15.34 -4.62
CA LYS A 91 3.33 -14.64 -5.61
C LYS A 91 4.82 -14.74 -5.29
N LEU A 92 5.17 -14.64 -4.03
CA LEU A 92 6.56 -14.77 -3.60
C LEU A 92 7.09 -16.19 -3.90
N ALA A 93 6.29 -17.23 -3.61
CA ALA A 93 6.65 -18.62 -3.92
C ALA A 93 6.85 -18.82 -5.43
N ASP A 94 5.99 -18.20 -6.26
CA ASP A 94 6.15 -18.25 -7.71
C ASP A 94 7.46 -17.58 -8.15
N ASN A 95 7.79 -16.44 -7.59
CA ASN A 95 9.04 -15.72 -7.89
C ASN A 95 10.27 -16.56 -7.50
N GLU A 96 10.21 -17.21 -6.34
CA GLU A 96 11.28 -18.10 -5.89
C GLU A 96 11.50 -19.25 -6.87
N ARG A 97 10.42 -19.88 -7.34
CA ARG A 97 10.52 -20.94 -8.36
C ARG A 97 11.18 -20.45 -9.64
N ARG A 98 10.86 -19.21 -10.06
CA ARG A 98 11.34 -18.64 -11.32
C ARG A 98 12.77 -18.11 -11.23
N PHE A 99 13.16 -17.57 -10.09
CA PHE A 99 14.40 -16.79 -9.96
C PHE A 99 15.43 -17.36 -8.99
N LEU A 100 15.13 -18.42 -8.27
CA LEU A 100 16.07 -19.13 -7.39
C LEU A 100 16.45 -20.52 -7.96
N LYS A 101 16.82 -20.55 -9.23
CA LYS A 101 17.30 -21.78 -9.84
C LYS A 101 18.79 -21.93 -9.69
#